data_96ea911e89e6ea86dd6937a02e186fad
#
_entry.id   96ea911e89e6ea86dd6937a02e186fad
#
_cell.length_a   1.000
_cell.length_b   1.000
_cell.length_c   1.000
_cell.angle_alpha   90.00
_cell.angle_beta   90.00
_cell.angle_gamma   90.00
#
_symmetry.space_group_name_H-M   'P 1'
#
loop_
_entity.id
_entity.type
_entity.pdbx_description
1 polymer ?
#
loop_
_entity_poly.entity_id
_entity_poly.type
_entity_poly.pdbx_seq_one_letter_code
_entity_poly.pdbx_strand_id
1 'polypeptide(L)'
;MMKKILYVICISAIFIFGMFKLENINTIEANNLVSDNFKEYEDIIIKKGRDDKKVVALTFDDGPDEDFTPQILDILKKHNVKGTFFVIGEKVGYNGDIVKRAFKEGHEIANHTFTHINVSKKSYDEINKEIIDTQNIIKEAIGEYPTSFRPPYRAVSKNMCDIIKNNDMDIILWSNIDPRDWSNPGVDYIVNTITSKVENGNIILLHDYNKVRNKTSQTILALDMFIPKLKEKGFEFVTIHELKDSLDKDRATQK
;
A
#
# COMPACT_ATOMS: atom_id res chain seq x y z
N MET A 1 -35.17 -14.06 -33.90
CA MET A 1 -33.84 -14.29 -33.34
C MET A 1 -33.25 -13.02 -32.66
N MET A 2 -33.34 -11.85 -33.27
CA MET A 2 -32.83 -10.56 -32.71
C MET A 2 -33.42 -10.15 -31.35
N LYS A 3 -34.71 -10.34 -31.07
CA LYS A 3 -35.32 -9.97 -29.78
C LYS A 3 -34.82 -10.79 -28.58
N LYS A 4 -34.41 -12.06 -28.76
CA LYS A 4 -33.83 -12.88 -27.69
C LYS A 4 -32.40 -12.48 -27.36
N ILE A 5 -31.62 -12.03 -28.34
CA ILE A 5 -30.23 -11.56 -28.14
C ILE A 5 -30.23 -10.24 -27.36
N LEU A 6 -31.17 -9.32 -27.65
CA LEU A 6 -31.28 -8.05 -26.93
C LEU A 6 -31.65 -8.24 -25.45
N TYR A 7 -32.50 -9.26 -25.15
CA TYR A 7 -32.89 -9.56 -23.76
C TYR A 7 -31.75 -10.13 -22.91
N VAL A 8 -30.90 -10.96 -23.52
CA VAL A 8 -29.71 -11.52 -22.83
C VAL A 8 -28.66 -10.44 -22.54
N ILE A 9 -28.46 -9.49 -23.46
CA ILE A 9 -27.53 -8.39 -23.30
C ILE A 9 -28.01 -7.42 -22.19
N CYS A 10 -29.32 -7.15 -22.11
CA CYS A 10 -29.87 -6.30 -21.02
C CYS A 10 -29.78 -6.97 -19.66
N ILE A 11 -30.00 -8.29 -19.55
CA ILE A 11 -29.89 -9.00 -18.26
C ILE A 11 -28.42 -9.06 -17.77
N SER A 12 -27.47 -9.30 -18.69
CA SER A 12 -26.05 -9.29 -18.33
C SER A 12 -25.55 -7.90 -17.92
N ALA A 13 -26.01 -6.83 -18.58
CA ALA A 13 -25.67 -5.46 -18.19
C ALA A 13 -26.24 -5.06 -16.82
N ILE A 14 -27.47 -5.47 -16.50
CA ILE A 14 -28.10 -5.23 -15.18
C ILE A 14 -27.37 -6.02 -14.08
N PHE A 15 -26.92 -7.26 -14.37
CA PHE A 15 -26.17 -8.08 -13.41
C PHE A 15 -24.78 -7.48 -13.14
N ILE A 16 -24.07 -7.02 -14.17
CA ILE A 16 -22.76 -6.38 -14.04
C ILE A 16 -22.88 -5.04 -13.28
N PHE A 17 -23.90 -4.23 -13.59
CA PHE A 17 -24.16 -2.97 -12.90
C PHE A 17 -24.58 -3.18 -11.43
N GLY A 18 -25.34 -4.25 -11.16
CA GLY A 18 -25.73 -4.66 -9.80
C GLY A 18 -24.54 -5.14 -8.97
N MET A 19 -23.63 -5.91 -9.55
CA MET A 19 -22.39 -6.35 -8.86
C MET A 19 -21.46 -5.18 -8.57
N PHE A 20 -21.26 -4.24 -9.51
CA PHE A 20 -20.47 -3.03 -9.30
C PHE A 20 -21.05 -2.13 -8.20
N LYS A 21 -22.38 -2.05 -8.10
CA LYS A 21 -23.05 -1.27 -7.06
C LYS A 21 -22.95 -1.93 -5.67
N LEU A 22 -23.02 -3.26 -5.61
CA LEU A 22 -22.82 -4.03 -4.38
C LEU A 22 -21.38 -4.00 -3.88
N GLU A 23 -20.38 -4.07 -4.74
CA GLU A 23 -18.97 -3.94 -4.38
C GLU A 23 -18.65 -2.52 -3.84
N ASN A 24 -19.20 -1.47 -4.47
CA ASN A 24 -19.03 -0.09 -3.99
C ASN A 24 -19.74 0.16 -2.65
N ILE A 25 -20.92 -0.43 -2.42
CA ILE A 25 -21.63 -0.30 -1.13
C ILE A 25 -20.84 -1.01 -0.03
N ASN A 26 -20.35 -2.22 -0.28
CA ASN A 26 -19.56 -2.98 0.68
C ASN A 26 -18.22 -2.31 1.03
N THR A 27 -17.58 -1.62 0.08
CA THR A 27 -16.34 -0.88 0.34
C THR A 27 -16.60 0.42 1.10
N ILE A 28 -17.71 1.11 0.85
CA ILE A 28 -18.11 2.32 1.60
C ILE A 28 -18.51 1.95 3.02
N GLU A 29 -19.30 0.89 3.21
CA GLU A 29 -19.67 0.40 4.55
C GLU A 29 -18.46 -0.12 5.33
N ALA A 30 -17.53 -0.85 4.70
CA ALA A 30 -16.30 -1.28 5.34
C ALA A 30 -15.38 -0.10 5.72
N ASN A 31 -15.33 0.95 4.91
CA ASN A 31 -14.58 2.16 5.24
C ASN A 31 -15.23 2.95 6.39
N ASN A 32 -16.56 3.00 6.46
CA ASN A 32 -17.29 3.65 7.54
C ASN A 32 -17.23 2.84 8.84
N LEU A 33 -17.31 1.51 8.79
CA LEU A 33 -17.16 0.63 9.95
C LEU A 33 -15.75 0.73 10.58
N VAL A 34 -14.71 0.92 9.77
CA VAL A 34 -13.36 1.18 10.28
C VAL A 34 -13.28 2.54 10.95
N SER A 35 -14.03 3.57 10.48
CA SER A 35 -14.00 4.92 11.07
C SER A 35 -14.69 4.96 12.44
N ASP A 36 -15.85 4.34 12.60
CA ASP A 36 -16.63 4.44 13.83
C ASP A 36 -16.09 3.58 14.98
N ASN A 37 -15.57 2.38 14.66
CA ASN A 37 -15.04 1.45 15.66
C ASN A 37 -13.60 1.78 16.13
N PHE A 38 -12.85 2.60 15.40
CA PHE A 38 -11.45 2.94 15.70
C PHE A 38 -11.18 4.43 15.81
N LYS A 39 -12.19 5.22 16.21
CA LYS A 39 -12.10 6.67 16.36
C LYS A 39 -11.01 7.09 17.35
N GLU A 40 -10.76 6.31 18.40
CA GLU A 40 -9.71 6.53 19.39
C GLU A 40 -8.28 6.39 18.84
N TYR A 41 -8.12 5.89 17.60
CA TYR A 41 -6.85 5.72 16.90
C TYR A 41 -6.74 6.54 15.61
N GLU A 42 -7.67 7.50 15.38
CA GLU A 42 -7.64 8.35 14.18
C GLU A 42 -6.34 9.14 14.04
N ASP A 43 -5.71 9.46 15.17
CA ASP A 43 -4.44 10.18 15.25
C ASP A 43 -3.26 9.40 14.64
N ILE A 44 -3.32 8.06 14.66
CA ILE A 44 -2.28 7.17 14.14
C ILE A 44 -2.69 6.43 12.86
N ILE A 45 -3.91 6.60 12.34
CA ILE A 45 -4.36 5.95 11.09
C ILE A 45 -4.28 6.93 9.93
N ILE A 46 -3.37 6.66 9.00
CA ILE A 46 -3.14 7.48 7.81
C ILE A 46 -3.66 6.75 6.57
N LYS A 47 -4.60 7.37 5.85
CA LYS A 47 -5.22 6.82 4.62
C LYS A 47 -4.93 7.65 3.38
N LYS A 48 -4.50 8.90 3.59
CA LYS A 48 -4.24 9.87 2.53
C LYS A 48 -3.38 11.00 3.11
N GLY A 49 -2.57 11.65 2.29
CA GLY A 49 -1.91 12.91 2.60
C GLY A 49 -2.82 14.11 2.36
N ARG A 50 -2.22 15.29 2.24
CA ARG A 50 -2.92 16.56 2.03
C ARG A 50 -3.55 16.67 0.64
N ASP A 51 -4.75 17.26 0.57
CA ASP A 51 -5.44 17.50 -0.69
C ASP A 51 -4.92 18.72 -1.47
N ASP A 52 -4.24 19.64 -0.80
CA ASP A 52 -3.65 20.86 -1.40
C ASP A 52 -2.21 20.66 -1.90
N LYS A 53 -1.60 19.50 -1.65
CA LYS A 53 -0.26 19.14 -2.12
C LYS A 53 -0.33 18.11 -3.23
N LYS A 54 0.26 18.43 -4.37
CA LYS A 54 0.29 17.56 -5.55
C LYS A 54 1.36 16.48 -5.41
N VAL A 55 1.25 15.69 -4.35
CA VAL A 55 2.14 14.59 -4.01
C VAL A 55 1.40 13.25 -4.06
N VAL A 56 2.14 12.17 -4.30
CA VAL A 56 1.66 10.78 -4.19
C VAL A 56 2.72 9.92 -3.52
N ALA A 57 2.30 8.94 -2.73
CA ALA A 57 3.18 7.93 -2.17
C ALA A 57 2.99 6.60 -2.92
N LEU A 58 4.07 6.09 -3.53
CA LEU A 58 4.11 4.70 -4.03
C LEU A 58 4.47 3.79 -2.89
N THR A 59 3.64 2.78 -2.64
CA THR A 59 3.87 1.81 -1.57
C THR A 59 3.83 0.40 -2.13
N PHE A 60 4.74 -0.45 -1.64
CA PHE A 60 4.93 -1.82 -2.11
C PHE A 60 4.83 -2.77 -0.93
N ASP A 61 3.92 -3.73 -1.00
CA ASP A 61 3.68 -4.72 0.05
C ASP A 61 4.26 -6.09 -0.34
N ASP A 62 4.46 -6.96 0.65
CA ASP A 62 4.81 -8.38 0.53
C ASP A 62 6.26 -8.70 0.20
N GLY A 63 7.14 -7.73 -0.02
CA GLY A 63 8.56 -7.95 -0.22
C GLY A 63 9.36 -8.19 1.09
N PRO A 64 10.70 -8.22 1.03
CA PRO A 64 11.50 -8.17 -0.19
C PRO A 64 11.44 -9.48 -0.99
N ASP A 65 11.48 -9.38 -2.30
CA ASP A 65 11.56 -10.50 -3.23
C ASP A 65 12.88 -10.43 -4.01
N GLU A 66 13.59 -11.56 -4.15
CA GLU A 66 14.91 -11.62 -4.79
C GLU A 66 14.87 -11.25 -6.28
N ASP A 67 13.75 -11.53 -6.97
CA ASP A 67 13.59 -11.28 -8.40
C ASP A 67 12.98 -9.90 -8.68
N PHE A 68 11.94 -9.50 -7.91
CA PHE A 68 11.11 -8.35 -8.27
C PHE A 68 11.52 -7.07 -7.57
N THR A 69 11.84 -7.09 -6.26
CA THR A 69 12.21 -5.87 -5.53
C THR A 69 13.41 -5.16 -6.15
N PRO A 70 14.52 -5.84 -6.57
CA PRO A 70 15.64 -5.17 -7.23
C PRO A 70 15.24 -4.46 -8.54
N GLN A 71 14.35 -5.06 -9.35
CA GLN A 71 13.90 -4.46 -10.60
C GLN A 71 13.02 -3.23 -10.34
N ILE A 72 12.17 -3.25 -9.30
CA ILE A 72 11.40 -2.07 -8.88
C ILE A 72 12.35 -0.93 -8.46
N LEU A 73 13.36 -1.22 -7.65
CA LEU A 73 14.37 -0.24 -7.25
C LEU A 73 15.08 0.39 -8.46
N ASP A 74 15.43 -0.43 -9.48
CA ASP A 74 16.05 0.07 -10.71
C ASP A 74 15.13 1.03 -11.47
N ILE A 75 13.82 0.73 -11.56
CA ILE A 75 12.83 1.61 -12.19
C ILE A 75 12.65 2.90 -11.39
N LEU A 76 12.51 2.81 -10.06
CA LEU A 76 12.39 4.00 -9.21
C LEU A 76 13.61 4.91 -9.33
N LYS A 77 14.81 4.33 -9.37
CA LYS A 77 16.07 5.04 -9.60
C LYS A 77 16.12 5.69 -11.00
N LYS A 78 15.75 4.94 -12.05
CA LYS A 78 15.68 5.45 -13.44
C LYS A 78 14.82 6.71 -13.51
N HIS A 79 13.70 6.73 -12.80
CA HIS A 79 12.78 7.86 -12.79
C HIS A 79 13.08 8.89 -11.69
N ASN A 80 14.13 8.70 -10.88
CA ASN A 80 14.44 9.55 -9.73
C ASN A 80 13.19 9.79 -8.84
N VAL A 81 12.57 8.72 -8.36
CA VAL A 81 11.43 8.75 -7.44
C VAL A 81 11.69 7.83 -6.26
N LYS A 82 11.06 8.13 -5.12
CA LYS A 82 11.13 7.31 -3.91
C LYS A 82 9.80 6.59 -3.67
N GLY A 83 9.84 5.55 -2.85
CA GLY A 83 8.68 4.80 -2.43
C GLY A 83 8.88 4.23 -1.03
N THR A 84 7.83 3.62 -0.48
CA THR A 84 7.84 2.95 0.82
C THR A 84 7.58 1.46 0.64
N PHE A 85 8.43 0.62 1.23
CA PHE A 85 8.35 -0.84 1.15
C PHE A 85 7.88 -1.40 2.49
N PHE A 86 6.67 -1.97 2.52
CA PHE A 86 6.12 -2.68 3.67
C PHE A 86 6.56 -4.13 3.62
N VAL A 87 7.62 -4.44 4.35
CA VAL A 87 8.33 -5.72 4.23
C VAL A 87 7.82 -6.75 5.21
N ILE A 88 7.76 -8.00 4.78
CA ILE A 88 7.49 -9.18 5.60
C ILE A 88 8.78 -9.59 6.32
N GLY A 89 8.75 -9.66 7.67
CA GLY A 89 9.93 -9.91 8.48
C GLY A 89 10.69 -11.19 8.12
N GLU A 90 9.98 -12.30 7.89
CA GLU A 90 10.59 -13.56 7.45
C GLU A 90 11.40 -13.38 6.15
N LYS A 91 10.90 -12.60 5.19
CA LYS A 91 11.58 -12.33 3.93
C LYS A 91 12.79 -11.42 4.08
N VAL A 92 12.76 -10.49 5.03
CA VAL A 92 13.94 -9.67 5.39
C VAL A 92 15.08 -10.58 5.85
N GLY A 93 14.78 -11.65 6.61
CA GLY A 93 15.76 -12.61 7.06
C GLY A 93 16.55 -13.28 5.92
N TYR A 94 15.89 -13.51 4.78
CA TYR A 94 16.55 -14.10 3.60
C TYR A 94 17.16 -13.07 2.64
N ASN A 95 16.59 -11.87 2.58
CA ASN A 95 16.91 -10.86 1.56
C ASN A 95 17.29 -9.50 2.19
N GLY A 96 17.94 -9.48 3.36
CA GLY A 96 18.32 -8.27 4.07
C GLY A 96 19.18 -7.29 3.27
N ASP A 97 19.99 -7.78 2.33
CA ASP A 97 20.80 -6.92 1.47
C ASP A 97 19.96 -6.11 0.48
N ILE A 98 18.81 -6.63 0.05
CA ILE A 98 17.85 -5.89 -0.80
C ILE A 98 17.22 -4.77 0.01
N VAL A 99 16.84 -5.04 1.27
CA VAL A 99 16.30 -4.02 2.20
C VAL A 99 17.34 -2.93 2.47
N LYS A 100 18.60 -3.31 2.74
CA LYS A 100 19.72 -2.36 2.88
C LYS A 100 19.91 -1.50 1.63
N ARG A 101 19.79 -2.10 0.44
CA ARG A 101 19.87 -1.39 -0.83
C ARG A 101 18.73 -0.35 -0.94
N ALA A 102 17.49 -0.77 -0.72
CA ALA A 102 16.32 0.11 -0.77
C ALA A 102 16.49 1.32 0.18
N PHE A 103 16.89 1.06 1.43
CA PHE A 103 17.14 2.11 2.42
C PHE A 103 18.27 3.07 2.00
N LYS A 104 19.42 2.55 1.55
CA LYS A 104 20.54 3.37 1.06
C LYS A 104 20.18 4.21 -0.17
N GLU A 105 19.27 3.75 -1.01
CA GLU A 105 18.78 4.51 -2.16
C GLU A 105 17.72 5.56 -1.75
N GLY A 106 17.40 5.69 -0.43
CA GLY A 106 16.51 6.71 0.13
C GLY A 106 15.03 6.34 0.09
N HIS A 107 14.70 5.05 -0.04
CA HIS A 107 13.35 4.54 0.13
C HIS A 107 13.06 4.30 1.62
N GLU A 108 11.81 4.42 2.03
CA GLU A 108 11.36 4.07 3.37
C GLU A 108 11.13 2.57 3.47
N ILE A 109 11.55 1.98 4.59
CA ILE A 109 11.26 0.59 4.95
C ILE A 109 10.24 0.60 6.09
N ALA A 110 9.18 -0.16 5.95
CA ALA A 110 8.05 -0.21 6.86
C ALA A 110 7.66 -1.66 7.19
N ASN A 111 6.91 -1.83 8.28
CA ASN A 111 6.58 -3.13 8.84
C ASN A 111 5.27 -3.70 8.24
N HIS A 112 5.30 -4.99 7.80
CA HIS A 112 4.14 -5.71 7.26
C HIS A 112 3.88 -7.05 7.97
N THR A 113 4.16 -7.14 9.28
CA THR A 113 4.16 -8.36 10.09
C THR A 113 5.29 -9.33 9.71
N PHE A 114 5.54 -10.35 10.54
CA PHE A 114 6.63 -11.29 10.33
C PHE A 114 6.29 -12.37 9.30
N THR A 115 5.06 -12.94 9.36
CA THR A 115 4.60 -14.03 8.49
C THR A 115 3.34 -13.67 7.69
N HIS A 116 3.02 -12.38 7.54
CA HIS A 116 1.84 -11.90 6.81
C HIS A 116 0.50 -12.41 7.38
N ILE A 117 0.35 -12.38 8.72
CA ILE A 117 -0.88 -12.83 9.40
C ILE A 117 -2.06 -11.88 9.21
N ASN A 118 -3.28 -12.44 9.29
CA ASN A 118 -4.48 -11.62 9.46
C ASN A 118 -4.67 -11.26 10.93
N VAL A 119 -4.31 -10.02 11.30
CA VAL A 119 -4.32 -9.54 12.69
C VAL A 119 -5.71 -9.50 13.35
N SER A 120 -6.81 -9.49 12.58
CA SER A 120 -8.16 -9.51 13.13
C SER A 120 -8.58 -10.89 13.70
N LYS A 121 -7.79 -11.92 13.45
CA LYS A 121 -8.05 -13.32 13.85
C LYS A 121 -7.06 -13.83 14.89
N LYS A 122 -6.26 -12.94 15.50
CA LYS A 122 -5.15 -13.30 16.36
C LYS A 122 -5.26 -12.65 17.74
N SER A 123 -4.65 -13.29 18.73
CA SER A 123 -4.51 -12.74 20.08
C SER A 123 -3.53 -11.56 20.10
N TYR A 124 -3.58 -10.79 21.20
CA TYR A 124 -2.64 -9.69 21.43
C TYR A 124 -1.18 -10.16 21.35
N ASP A 125 -0.84 -11.25 22.03
CA ASP A 125 0.55 -11.75 22.08
C ASP A 125 1.06 -12.24 20.72
N GLU A 126 0.20 -12.90 19.93
CA GLU A 126 0.55 -13.31 18.56
C GLU A 126 0.82 -12.10 17.68
N ILE A 127 -0.05 -11.06 17.74
CA ILE A 127 0.11 -9.84 16.95
C ILE A 127 1.37 -9.09 17.39
N ASN A 128 1.56 -8.94 18.71
CA ASN A 128 2.74 -8.24 19.25
C ASN A 128 4.04 -8.92 18.82
N LYS A 129 4.09 -10.24 18.90
CA LYS A 129 5.25 -11.01 18.43
C LYS A 129 5.56 -10.74 16.94
N GLU A 130 4.56 -10.81 16.08
CA GLU A 130 4.69 -10.57 14.64
C GLU A 130 5.21 -9.16 14.31
N ILE A 131 4.72 -8.15 15.02
CA ILE A 131 5.14 -6.76 14.83
C ILE A 131 6.55 -6.55 15.37
N ILE A 132 6.84 -6.98 16.60
CA ILE A 132 8.13 -6.73 17.26
C ILE A 132 9.27 -7.53 16.60
N ASP A 133 9.04 -8.78 16.22
CA ASP A 133 10.06 -9.57 15.51
C ASP A 133 10.42 -8.90 14.16
N THR A 134 9.42 -8.32 13.47
CA THR A 134 9.65 -7.57 12.22
C THR A 134 10.41 -6.27 12.48
N GLN A 135 10.06 -5.52 13.54
CA GLN A 135 10.80 -4.32 13.94
C GLN A 135 12.28 -4.63 14.17
N ASN A 136 12.56 -5.71 14.90
CA ASN A 136 13.93 -6.10 15.24
C ASN A 136 14.75 -6.49 14.00
N ILE A 137 14.20 -7.32 13.11
CA ILE A 137 14.94 -7.77 11.92
C ILE A 137 15.15 -6.62 10.91
N ILE A 138 14.21 -5.67 10.81
CA ILE A 138 14.41 -4.46 10.01
C ILE A 138 15.53 -3.62 10.62
N LYS A 139 15.52 -3.39 11.94
CA LYS A 139 16.60 -2.65 12.61
C LYS A 139 17.96 -3.30 12.41
N GLU A 140 18.07 -4.62 12.48
CA GLU A 140 19.31 -5.34 12.17
C GLU A 140 19.80 -5.07 10.73
N ALA A 141 18.85 -4.96 9.79
CA ALA A 141 19.18 -4.72 8.39
C ALA A 141 19.60 -3.29 8.10
N ILE A 142 18.89 -2.27 8.63
CA ILE A 142 19.08 -0.86 8.24
C ILE A 142 19.60 0.07 9.37
N GLY A 143 19.63 -0.41 10.62
CA GLY A 143 20.15 0.33 11.77
C GLY A 143 19.12 1.14 12.55
N GLU A 144 17.88 1.25 12.07
CA GLU A 144 16.79 2.01 12.72
C GLU A 144 15.47 1.23 12.71
N TYR A 145 14.58 1.57 13.66
CA TYR A 145 13.23 0.99 13.71
C TYR A 145 12.31 1.71 12.74
N PRO A 146 11.48 0.98 11.95
CA PRO A 146 10.43 1.59 11.15
C PRO A 146 9.35 2.22 12.04
N THR A 147 8.81 3.36 11.60
CA THR A 147 7.70 4.06 12.27
C THR A 147 6.35 3.83 11.60
N SER A 148 6.35 3.22 10.42
CA SER A 148 5.15 2.92 9.63
C SER A 148 4.84 1.43 9.65
N PHE A 149 3.56 1.09 9.85
CA PHE A 149 3.04 -0.27 9.83
C PHE A 149 1.84 -0.36 8.89
N ARG A 150 1.76 -1.41 8.09
CA ARG A 150 0.56 -1.74 7.32
C ARG A 150 0.05 -3.13 7.69
N PRO A 151 -1.22 -3.26 8.13
CA PRO A 151 -1.78 -4.59 8.40
C PRO A 151 -2.04 -5.36 7.11
N PRO A 152 -1.62 -6.63 7.00
CA PRO A 152 -2.04 -7.50 5.91
C PRO A 152 -3.56 -7.53 5.75
N TYR A 153 -4.03 -7.64 4.50
CA TYR A 153 -5.46 -7.70 4.14
C TYR A 153 -6.28 -6.48 4.56
N ARG A 154 -5.66 -5.34 4.90
CA ARG A 154 -6.34 -4.17 5.50
C ARG A 154 -7.07 -4.53 6.80
N ALA A 155 -6.68 -5.60 7.46
CA ALA A 155 -7.32 -6.08 8.68
C ALA A 155 -6.92 -5.18 9.86
N VAL A 156 -7.89 -4.48 10.46
CA VAL A 156 -7.68 -3.65 11.65
C VAL A 156 -8.33 -4.32 12.85
N SER A 157 -7.63 -4.35 13.98
CA SER A 157 -8.15 -4.83 15.26
C SER A 157 -7.71 -3.94 16.41
N LYS A 158 -8.47 -3.91 17.51
CA LYS A 158 -8.13 -3.11 18.68
C LYS A 158 -6.75 -3.49 19.23
N ASN A 159 -6.49 -4.78 19.40
CA ASN A 159 -5.19 -5.27 19.87
C ASN A 159 -4.02 -4.74 19.02
N MET A 160 -4.16 -4.76 17.69
CA MET A 160 -3.14 -4.23 16.79
C MET A 160 -2.97 -2.71 16.98
N CYS A 161 -4.07 -1.96 17.05
CA CYS A 161 -4.00 -0.51 17.25
C CYS A 161 -3.31 -0.15 18.58
N ASP A 162 -3.63 -0.86 19.66
CA ASP A 162 -2.95 -0.67 20.96
C ASP A 162 -1.45 -0.95 20.85
N ILE A 163 -1.04 -2.03 20.16
CA ILE A 163 0.37 -2.37 19.98
C ILE A 163 1.09 -1.30 19.17
N ILE A 164 0.50 -0.86 18.06
CA ILE A 164 1.10 0.15 17.19
C ILE A 164 1.26 1.48 17.92
N LYS A 165 0.23 1.93 18.66
CA LYS A 165 0.26 3.16 19.46
C LYS A 165 1.30 3.09 20.58
N ASN A 166 1.42 1.96 21.28
CA ASN A 166 2.37 1.74 22.36
C ASN A 166 3.84 1.66 21.88
N ASN A 167 4.06 1.49 20.58
CA ASN A 167 5.39 1.47 19.96
C ASN A 167 5.68 2.71 19.11
N ASP A 168 4.92 3.81 19.30
CA ASP A 168 5.08 5.08 18.58
C ASP A 168 5.10 4.92 17.05
N MET A 169 4.25 4.03 16.54
CA MET A 169 4.11 3.77 15.12
C MET A 169 2.78 4.30 14.57
N ASP A 170 2.70 4.43 13.23
CA ASP A 170 1.47 4.78 12.53
C ASP A 170 0.94 3.61 11.69
N ILE A 171 -0.38 3.52 11.57
CA ILE A 171 -1.08 2.55 10.73
C ILE A 171 -1.31 3.19 9.36
N ILE A 172 -0.67 2.64 8.34
CA ILE A 172 -0.75 3.15 6.98
C ILE A 172 -1.70 2.28 6.15
N LEU A 173 -2.82 2.84 5.79
CA LEU A 173 -3.73 2.25 4.82
C LEU A 173 -3.53 2.94 3.47
N TRP A 174 -4.16 2.42 2.42
CA TRP A 174 -4.08 3.04 1.10
C TRP A 174 -5.36 3.77 0.74
N SER A 175 -5.26 4.71 -0.19
CA SER A 175 -6.38 5.47 -0.73
C SER A 175 -7.24 4.58 -1.67
N ASN A 176 -8.20 5.16 -2.36
CA ASN A 176 -9.11 4.43 -3.26
C ASN A 176 -8.45 3.97 -4.58
N ILE A 177 -7.11 3.78 -4.56
CA ILE A 177 -6.34 3.29 -5.71
C ILE A 177 -5.70 1.96 -5.35
N ASP A 178 -6.36 0.89 -5.74
CA ASP A 178 -5.87 -0.49 -5.71
C ASP A 178 -6.00 -1.06 -7.12
N PRO A 179 -4.91 -1.11 -7.90
CA PRO A 179 -4.92 -1.66 -9.25
C PRO A 179 -4.93 -3.19 -9.27
N ARG A 180 -4.93 -3.86 -8.11
CA ARG A 180 -4.90 -5.31 -7.94
C ARG A 180 -3.76 -5.98 -8.73
N ASP A 181 -2.61 -5.34 -8.76
CA ASP A 181 -1.42 -5.78 -9.50
C ASP A 181 -0.98 -7.20 -9.13
N TRP A 182 -1.18 -7.61 -7.86
CA TRP A 182 -0.97 -8.98 -7.36
C TRP A 182 -1.79 -10.05 -8.11
N SER A 183 -2.92 -9.68 -8.74
CA SER A 183 -3.77 -10.59 -9.52
C SER A 183 -3.40 -10.68 -11.00
N ASN A 184 -2.40 -9.94 -11.44
CA ASN A 184 -1.94 -9.85 -12.83
C ASN A 184 -3.05 -9.47 -13.83
N PRO A 185 -3.76 -8.33 -13.62
CA PRO A 185 -4.93 -7.93 -14.40
C PRO A 185 -4.59 -7.38 -15.82
N GLY A 186 -3.32 -7.25 -16.14
CA GLY A 186 -2.79 -6.63 -17.35
C GLY A 186 -2.13 -5.27 -17.08
N VAL A 187 -1.01 -5.02 -17.74
CA VAL A 187 -0.21 -3.79 -17.55
C VAL A 187 -1.05 -2.54 -17.82
N ASP A 188 -1.79 -2.52 -18.93
CA ASP A 188 -2.65 -1.38 -19.28
C ASP A 188 -3.75 -1.12 -18.25
N TYR A 189 -4.30 -2.16 -17.63
CA TYR A 189 -5.29 -2.03 -16.56
C TYR A 189 -4.68 -1.33 -15.34
N ILE A 190 -3.48 -1.75 -14.91
CA ILE A 190 -2.74 -1.13 -13.79
C ILE A 190 -2.47 0.34 -14.10
N VAL A 191 -1.89 0.63 -15.27
CA VAL A 191 -1.56 2.00 -15.72
C VAL A 191 -2.81 2.88 -15.75
N ASN A 192 -3.89 2.42 -16.39
CA ASN A 192 -5.12 3.19 -16.53
C ASN A 192 -5.81 3.42 -15.19
N THR A 193 -5.84 2.41 -14.30
CA THR A 193 -6.43 2.53 -12.97
C THR A 193 -5.73 3.62 -12.16
N ILE A 194 -4.40 3.65 -12.16
CA ILE A 194 -3.62 4.64 -11.42
C ILE A 194 -3.77 6.02 -12.06
N THR A 195 -3.53 6.13 -13.37
CA THR A 195 -3.47 7.44 -14.03
C THR A 195 -4.83 8.15 -14.13
N SER A 196 -5.94 7.41 -14.11
CA SER A 196 -7.29 8.00 -14.17
C SER A 196 -7.85 8.38 -12.80
N LYS A 197 -7.38 7.77 -11.71
CA LYS A 197 -7.95 7.95 -10.36
C LYS A 197 -7.06 8.74 -9.41
N VAL A 198 -5.80 9.01 -9.80
CA VAL A 198 -4.84 9.68 -8.92
C VAL A 198 -5.30 11.09 -8.56
N GLU A 199 -5.26 11.39 -7.26
CA GLU A 199 -5.55 12.68 -6.65
C GLU A 199 -4.41 13.09 -5.72
N ASN A 200 -4.40 14.34 -5.31
CA ASN A 200 -3.43 14.88 -4.36
C ASN A 200 -3.42 14.09 -3.06
N GLY A 201 -2.23 13.77 -2.57
CA GLY A 201 -2.04 13.05 -1.32
C GLY A 201 -2.34 11.55 -1.36
N ASN A 202 -2.62 10.96 -2.51
CA ASN A 202 -2.94 9.54 -2.57
C ASN A 202 -1.77 8.65 -2.15
N ILE A 203 -2.12 7.59 -1.40
CA ILE A 203 -1.26 6.45 -1.10
C ILE A 203 -1.67 5.32 -2.03
N ILE A 204 -0.79 4.93 -2.95
CA ILE A 204 -1.03 3.93 -3.99
C ILE A 204 -0.51 2.58 -3.53
N LEU A 205 -1.39 1.57 -3.48
CA LEU A 205 -1.02 0.19 -3.15
C LEU A 205 -0.50 -0.53 -4.38
N LEU A 206 0.69 -1.08 -4.26
CA LEU A 206 1.33 -1.99 -5.19
C LEU A 206 2.00 -3.13 -4.41
N HIS A 207 2.54 -4.12 -5.12
CA HIS A 207 3.25 -5.24 -4.50
C HIS A 207 4.60 -5.46 -5.19
N ASP A 208 5.65 -5.71 -4.40
CA ASP A 208 6.97 -6.12 -4.87
C ASP A 208 7.21 -7.62 -4.75
N TYR A 209 6.11 -8.37 -4.66
CA TYR A 209 6.04 -9.83 -4.70
C TYR A 209 4.94 -10.30 -5.65
N ASN A 210 5.21 -11.37 -6.39
CA ASN A 210 4.19 -12.02 -7.21
C ASN A 210 4.36 -13.55 -7.17
N LYS A 211 3.25 -14.29 -7.04
CA LYS A 211 3.27 -15.76 -7.06
C LYS A 211 3.63 -16.32 -8.45
N VAL A 212 3.36 -15.56 -9.50
CA VAL A 212 3.70 -15.94 -10.87
C VAL A 212 5.15 -15.52 -11.14
N ARG A 213 6.04 -16.49 -11.21
CA ARG A 213 7.48 -16.30 -11.44
C ARG A 213 7.81 -16.10 -12.91
N ASN A 214 7.34 -14.99 -13.46
CA ASN A 214 7.75 -14.52 -14.78
C ASN A 214 9.05 -13.68 -14.64
N LYS A 215 9.78 -13.52 -15.74
CA LYS A 215 11.03 -12.71 -15.77
C LYS A 215 10.83 -11.25 -15.35
N THR A 216 9.62 -10.70 -15.54
CA THR A 216 9.26 -9.33 -15.18
C THR A 216 7.79 -9.29 -14.77
N SER A 217 7.50 -8.72 -13.60
CA SER A 217 6.11 -8.60 -13.15
C SER A 217 5.37 -7.48 -13.91
N GLN A 218 4.04 -7.57 -13.94
CA GLN A 218 3.22 -6.51 -14.54
C GLN A 218 3.36 -5.18 -13.78
N THR A 219 3.58 -5.22 -12.48
CA THR A 219 3.85 -4.05 -11.64
C THR A 219 5.09 -3.30 -12.13
N ILE A 220 6.19 -4.02 -12.41
CA ILE A 220 7.44 -3.44 -12.91
C ILE A 220 7.22 -2.73 -14.26
N LEU A 221 6.54 -3.39 -15.20
CA LEU A 221 6.23 -2.80 -16.51
C LEU A 221 5.29 -1.59 -16.37
N ALA A 222 4.30 -1.66 -15.49
CA ALA A 222 3.37 -0.57 -15.27
C ALA A 222 4.05 0.66 -14.64
N LEU A 223 4.96 0.46 -13.67
CA LEU A 223 5.76 1.53 -13.04
C LEU A 223 6.48 2.38 -14.09
N ASP A 224 7.18 1.73 -15.01
CA ASP A 224 7.94 2.41 -16.07
C ASP A 224 7.04 3.24 -17.00
N MET A 225 5.76 2.88 -17.11
CA MET A 225 4.78 3.57 -17.95
C MET A 225 4.02 4.68 -17.22
N PHE A 226 3.62 4.50 -15.95
CA PHE A 226 2.76 5.47 -15.29
C PHE A 226 3.54 6.56 -14.53
N ILE A 227 4.76 6.29 -14.04
CA ILE A 227 5.56 7.30 -13.34
C ILE A 227 5.77 8.56 -14.21
N PRO A 228 6.22 8.46 -15.49
CA PRO A 228 6.34 9.63 -16.35
C PRO A 228 5.02 10.40 -16.52
N LYS A 229 3.91 9.67 -16.71
CA LYS A 229 2.59 10.29 -16.88
C LYS A 229 2.13 11.06 -15.64
N LEU A 230 2.44 10.56 -14.43
CA LEU A 230 2.14 11.29 -13.20
C LEU A 230 3.03 12.52 -13.02
N LYS A 231 4.31 12.43 -13.39
CA LYS A 231 5.22 13.58 -13.42
C LYS A 231 4.75 14.66 -14.41
N GLU A 232 4.32 14.28 -15.61
CA GLU A 232 3.73 15.21 -16.59
C GLU A 232 2.47 15.91 -16.05
N LYS A 233 1.69 15.21 -15.23
CA LYS A 233 0.56 15.80 -14.50
C LYS A 233 1.00 16.69 -13.33
N GLY A 234 2.31 16.78 -13.03
CA GLY A 234 2.90 17.59 -11.97
C GLY A 234 2.86 16.97 -10.59
N PHE A 235 2.71 15.64 -10.47
CA PHE A 235 2.82 14.95 -9.18
C PHE A 235 4.28 14.75 -8.77
N GLU A 236 4.58 15.04 -7.50
CA GLU A 236 5.81 14.67 -6.83
C GLU A 236 5.62 13.35 -6.08
N PHE A 237 6.67 12.53 -6.05
CA PHE A 237 6.66 11.22 -5.39
C PHE A 237 7.38 11.33 -4.05
N VAL A 238 6.68 10.99 -2.99
CA VAL A 238 7.17 11.06 -1.61
C VAL A 238 7.07 9.71 -0.91
N THR A 239 7.87 9.50 0.12
CA THR A 239 7.71 8.37 1.05
C THR A 239 6.52 8.61 1.98
N ILE A 240 6.07 7.59 2.72
CA ILE A 240 5.04 7.76 3.75
C ILE A 240 5.53 8.69 4.87
N HIS A 241 6.80 8.60 5.24
CA HIS A 241 7.41 9.49 6.22
C HIS A 241 7.31 10.96 5.79
N GLU A 242 7.72 11.29 4.56
CA GLU A 242 7.62 12.65 4.01
C GLU A 242 6.18 13.14 3.88
N LEU A 243 5.26 12.25 3.48
CA LEU A 243 3.83 12.55 3.38
C LEU A 243 3.25 12.89 4.76
N LYS A 244 3.63 12.14 5.81
CA LYS A 244 3.22 12.37 7.20
C LYS A 244 3.77 13.68 7.73
N ASP A 245 5.06 13.97 7.54
CA ASP A 245 5.68 15.23 7.98
C ASP A 245 4.93 16.46 7.46
N SER A 246 4.37 16.35 6.28
CA SER A 246 3.54 17.41 5.70
C SER A 246 2.20 17.59 6.44
N LEU A 247 1.63 16.53 7.01
CA LEU A 247 0.39 16.57 7.80
C LEU A 247 0.65 17.15 9.20
N ASP A 248 1.76 16.79 9.84
CA ASP A 248 2.07 17.19 11.22
C ASP A 248 2.45 18.68 11.32
N LYS A 249 3.14 19.22 10.31
CA LYS A 249 3.46 20.66 10.24
C LYS A 249 2.21 21.54 10.25
N ASP A 250 1.12 21.09 9.66
CA ASP A 250 -0.12 21.85 9.66
C ASP A 250 -0.87 21.74 10.97
N ARG A 251 -0.90 20.56 11.59
CA ARG A 251 -1.48 20.38 12.94
C ARG A 251 -0.81 21.28 13.97
N ALA A 252 0.51 21.52 13.81
CA ALA A 252 1.27 22.42 14.68
C ALA A 252 0.99 23.91 14.41
N THR A 253 0.61 24.29 13.18
CA THR A 253 0.34 25.68 12.79
C THR A 253 -1.11 26.10 13.07
N GLN A 254 -2.02 25.16 13.34
CA GLN A 254 -3.43 25.42 13.66
C GLN A 254 -3.74 25.44 15.16
N LYS A 255 -2.75 25.22 16.02
CA LYS A 255 -2.79 25.39 17.49
C LYS A 255 -2.18 26.71 17.91
#